data_d0138c88ef9ea4036b8347c31b09bc1c
#
_entry.id   d0138c88ef9ea4036b8347c31b09bc1c
#
_cell.length_a   1.000
_cell.length_b   1.000
_cell.length_c   1.000
_cell.angle_alpha   90.00
_cell.angle_beta   90.00
_cell.angle_gamma   90.00
#
_symmetry.space_group_name_H-M   'P 1'
#
loop_
_entity.id
_entity.type
_entity.pdbx_description
1 polymer ?
#
loop_
_entity_poly.entity_id
_entity_poly.type
_entity_poly.pdbx_seq_one_letter_code
_entity_poly.pdbx_strand_id
1 'polypeptide(L)'
;MPASKAGKQAQGKKGKKTIARNRVARHDYEITETFEAGVVLTGTEVKSLRERACQINDSFCIIRGGEVWWVGAHIHPYSNGGVWNVDPDRRRKLLLHRRQIDNLDGRIRQKGLALVPLELYFDEHNRVKLAIGVGRGKKLYDKRHDMAERQSNRDIQRALKERSR
;
A
#
# COMPACT_ATOMS: atom_id res chain seq x y z
N MET A 1 -18.51 -11.88 27.82
CA MET A 1 -18.96 -11.03 26.69
C MET A 1 -17.74 -10.54 25.91
N PRO A 2 -17.57 -10.93 24.69
CA PRO A 2 -16.44 -10.40 23.91
C PRO A 2 -16.76 -8.98 23.48
N ALA A 3 -15.93 -8.04 23.90
CA ALA A 3 -16.00 -6.66 23.42
C ALA A 3 -15.63 -6.62 21.95
N SER A 4 -16.56 -6.18 21.11
CA SER A 4 -16.32 -5.90 19.70
C SER A 4 -15.26 -4.80 19.59
N LYS A 5 -14.07 -5.14 19.16
CA LYS A 5 -13.07 -4.16 18.76
C LYS A 5 -13.51 -3.54 17.44
N ALA A 6 -14.19 -2.42 17.53
CA ALA A 6 -14.45 -1.56 16.40
C ALA A 6 -13.13 -1.23 15.70
N GLY A 7 -13.07 -1.51 14.41
CA GLY A 7 -11.90 -1.20 13.59
C GLY A 7 -11.60 0.30 13.67
N LYS A 8 -10.42 0.65 14.19
CA LYS A 8 -9.91 2.00 14.11
C LYS A 8 -9.76 2.36 12.63
N GLN A 9 -10.70 3.13 12.13
CA GLN A 9 -10.53 3.85 10.87
C GLN A 9 -9.27 4.72 11.03
N ALA A 10 -8.32 4.54 10.13
CA ALA A 10 -7.12 5.37 10.08
C ALA A 10 -7.53 6.82 9.86
N GLN A 11 -7.57 7.60 10.94
CA GLN A 11 -7.72 9.05 10.86
C GLN A 11 -6.53 9.59 10.07
N GLY A 12 -6.82 10.31 8.99
CA GLY A 12 -5.80 10.95 8.17
C GLY A 12 -4.92 11.85 9.04
N LYS A 13 -3.68 11.43 9.25
CA LYS A 13 -2.71 12.24 9.98
C LYS A 13 -2.52 13.56 9.22
N LYS A 14 -2.71 14.69 9.89
CA LYS A 14 -2.37 16.02 9.38
C LYS A 14 -0.90 15.99 8.90
N GLY A 15 -0.64 16.40 7.66
CA GLY A 15 0.70 16.46 7.09
C GLY A 15 1.08 15.35 6.12
N LYS A 16 0.25 14.33 5.93
CA LYS A 16 0.47 13.25 4.98
C LYS A 16 0.08 13.66 3.56
N LYS A 17 1.03 13.58 2.62
CA LYS A 17 0.78 13.82 1.20
C LYS A 17 0.84 12.51 0.40
N THR A 18 -0.28 12.04 -0.07
CA THR A 18 -0.36 10.82 -0.88
C THR A 18 0.28 11.02 -2.25
N ILE A 19 1.16 10.08 -2.64
CA ILE A 19 1.79 10.03 -3.95
C ILE A 19 1.00 9.08 -4.86
N ALA A 20 0.74 7.87 -4.40
CA ALA A 20 0.02 6.85 -5.15
C ALA A 20 -0.73 5.89 -4.22
N ARG A 21 -1.86 5.36 -4.69
CA ARG A 21 -2.65 4.36 -3.98
C ARG A 21 -2.84 3.12 -4.84
N ASN A 22 -2.74 1.96 -4.22
CA ASN A 22 -3.11 0.70 -4.84
C ASN A 22 -4.60 0.46 -4.67
N ARG A 23 -5.37 0.79 -5.69
CA ARG A 23 -6.84 0.71 -5.66
C ARG A 23 -7.37 -0.71 -5.71
N VAL A 24 -6.59 -1.64 -6.25
CA VAL A 24 -7.00 -3.04 -6.40
C VAL A 24 -6.59 -3.93 -5.22
N ALA A 25 -5.74 -3.45 -4.33
CA ALA A 25 -5.22 -4.25 -3.22
C ALA A 25 -6.33 -4.82 -2.33
N ARG A 26 -7.27 -3.98 -1.93
CA ARG A 26 -8.40 -4.41 -1.07
C ARG A 26 -9.48 -5.19 -1.80
N HIS A 27 -9.48 -5.12 -3.13
CA HIS A 27 -10.33 -5.98 -3.96
C HIS A 27 -9.75 -7.39 -4.06
N ASP A 28 -8.43 -7.51 -4.23
CA ASP A 28 -7.75 -8.76 -4.46
C ASP A 28 -7.33 -9.50 -3.18
N TYR A 29 -7.16 -8.75 -2.08
CA TYR A 29 -6.67 -9.28 -0.81
C TYR A 29 -7.56 -8.88 0.36
N GLU A 30 -7.75 -9.81 1.28
CA GLU A 30 -8.31 -9.53 2.61
C GLU A 30 -7.19 -9.02 3.52
N ILE A 31 -7.13 -7.71 3.72
CA ILE A 31 -6.10 -7.05 4.51
C ILE A 31 -6.49 -7.06 5.99
N THR A 32 -5.72 -7.74 6.81
CA THR A 32 -5.95 -7.87 8.26
C THR A 32 -5.16 -6.89 9.09
N GLU A 33 -3.95 -6.52 8.64
CA GLU A 33 -3.06 -5.58 9.31
C GLU A 33 -2.39 -4.65 8.32
N THR A 34 -1.97 -3.49 8.80
CA THR A 34 -1.24 -2.50 8.02
C THR A 34 0.00 -2.05 8.77
N PHE A 35 1.13 -2.01 8.08
CA PHE A 35 2.41 -1.51 8.60
C PHE A 35 2.89 -0.33 7.76
N GLU A 36 3.62 0.57 8.41
CA GLU A 36 4.32 1.67 7.74
C GLU A 36 5.80 1.34 7.62
N ALA A 37 6.32 1.39 6.40
CA ALA A 37 7.72 1.16 6.11
C ALA A 37 8.38 2.40 5.50
N GLY A 38 9.64 2.65 5.85
CA GLY A 38 10.50 3.57 5.11
C GLY A 38 10.91 2.94 3.78
N VAL A 39 11.19 3.76 2.78
CA VAL A 39 11.64 3.31 1.45
C VAL A 39 13.02 3.88 1.19
N VAL A 40 13.97 3.02 0.85
CA VAL A 40 15.31 3.43 0.44
C VAL A 40 15.28 3.89 -1.01
N LEU A 41 15.38 5.19 -1.23
CA LEU A 41 15.31 5.82 -2.53
C LEU A 41 16.57 6.63 -2.83
N THR A 42 16.86 6.80 -4.13
CA THR A 42 17.87 7.77 -4.59
C THR A 42 17.29 9.18 -4.62
N GLY A 43 18.15 10.20 -4.69
CA GLY A 43 17.70 11.58 -4.78
C GLY A 43 16.84 11.87 -6.01
N THR A 44 17.16 11.26 -7.16
CA THR A 44 16.39 11.40 -8.40
C THR A 44 15.01 10.76 -8.30
N GLU A 45 14.89 9.62 -7.63
CA GLU A 45 13.60 9.00 -7.37
C GLU A 45 12.70 9.87 -6.48
N VAL A 46 13.24 10.45 -5.42
CA VAL A 46 12.50 11.37 -4.54
C VAL A 46 12.02 12.60 -5.30
N LYS A 47 12.87 13.19 -6.12
CA LYS A 47 12.51 14.34 -6.97
C LYS A 47 11.42 13.99 -7.96
N SER A 48 11.51 12.82 -8.59
CA SER A 48 10.47 12.32 -9.49
C SER A 48 9.12 12.16 -8.78
N LEU A 49 9.11 11.60 -7.58
CA LEU A 49 7.89 11.43 -6.79
C LEU A 49 7.23 12.75 -6.36
N ARG A 50 7.99 13.84 -6.27
CA ARG A 50 7.44 15.17 -6.02
C ARG A 50 6.72 15.74 -7.24
N GLU A 51 7.15 15.38 -8.46
CA GLU A 51 6.60 15.86 -9.71
C GLU A 51 5.40 15.07 -10.19
N ARG A 52 5.42 13.75 -10.04
CA ARG A 52 4.38 12.86 -10.59
C ARG A 52 4.18 11.60 -9.75
N ALA A 53 2.98 11.06 -9.86
CA ALA A 53 2.64 9.78 -9.24
C ALA A 53 3.46 8.64 -9.86
N CYS A 54 3.68 7.59 -9.08
CA CYS A 54 4.27 6.35 -9.53
C CYS A 54 3.21 5.25 -9.68
N GLN A 55 3.57 4.16 -10.34
CA GLN A 55 2.70 3.00 -10.50
C GLN A 55 3.04 1.95 -9.44
N ILE A 56 2.07 1.65 -8.58
CA ILE A 56 2.24 0.68 -7.50
C ILE A 56 1.23 -0.48 -7.55
N ASN A 57 0.25 -0.44 -8.44
CA ASN A 57 -0.84 -1.41 -8.48
C ASN A 57 -0.38 -2.87 -8.68
N ASP A 58 0.61 -3.07 -9.55
CA ASP A 58 1.13 -4.40 -9.89
C ASP A 58 2.38 -4.76 -9.09
N SER A 59 2.71 -3.96 -8.08
CA SER A 59 3.85 -4.19 -7.21
C SER A 59 3.48 -5.08 -6.03
N PHE A 60 4.50 -5.68 -5.43
CA PHE A 60 4.37 -6.54 -4.26
C PHE A 60 5.60 -6.41 -3.36
N CYS A 61 5.48 -6.88 -2.13
CA CYS A 61 6.59 -6.93 -1.20
C CYS A 61 6.97 -8.37 -0.90
N ILE A 62 8.26 -8.63 -0.78
CA ILE A 62 8.82 -9.94 -0.41
C ILE A 62 9.81 -9.79 0.73
N ILE A 63 9.96 -10.84 1.51
CA ILE A 63 11.01 -10.95 2.53
C ILE A 63 12.05 -11.93 2.03
N ARG A 64 13.30 -11.47 1.93
CA ARG A 64 14.43 -12.31 1.51
C ARG A 64 15.66 -11.91 2.29
N GLY A 65 16.32 -12.91 2.89
CA GLY A 65 17.53 -12.68 3.67
C GLY A 65 17.36 -11.79 4.89
N GLY A 66 16.17 -11.84 5.52
CA GLY A 66 15.84 -10.99 6.67
C GLY A 66 15.58 -9.52 6.33
N GLU A 67 15.40 -9.20 5.06
CA GLU A 67 15.10 -7.87 4.55
C GLU A 67 13.79 -7.88 3.76
N VAL A 68 13.07 -6.76 3.80
CA VAL A 68 11.84 -6.58 3.05
C VAL A 68 12.14 -5.78 1.79
N TRP A 69 11.69 -6.28 0.65
CA TRP A 69 11.90 -5.67 -0.66
C TRP A 69 10.57 -5.35 -1.33
N TRP A 70 10.51 -4.17 -1.92
CA TRP A 70 9.41 -3.72 -2.75
C TRP A 70 9.77 -3.93 -4.23
N VAL A 71 8.99 -4.74 -4.93
CA VAL A 71 9.26 -5.21 -6.29
C VAL A 71 8.11 -4.86 -7.22
N GLY A 72 8.42 -4.53 -8.46
CA GLY A 72 7.44 -4.29 -9.50
C GLY A 72 6.82 -2.89 -9.50
N ALA A 73 7.29 -1.98 -8.66
CA ALA A 73 6.87 -0.58 -8.70
C ALA A 73 7.66 0.20 -9.74
N HIS A 74 6.97 1.03 -10.50
CA HIS A 74 7.57 1.90 -11.50
C HIS A 74 7.60 3.34 -11.01
N ILE A 75 8.81 3.88 -10.81
CA ILE A 75 9.05 5.29 -10.52
C ILE A 75 9.67 5.92 -11.77
N HIS A 76 8.97 6.87 -12.35
CA HIS A 76 9.43 7.54 -13.57
C HIS A 76 10.80 8.20 -13.36
N PRO A 77 11.69 8.19 -14.38
CA PRO A 77 12.93 8.94 -14.29
C PRO A 77 12.66 10.42 -14.04
N TYR A 78 13.51 11.07 -13.25
CA TYR A 78 13.45 12.51 -13.04
C TYR A 78 13.85 13.24 -14.33
N SER A 79 13.05 14.20 -14.78
CA SER A 79 13.25 14.90 -16.05
C SER A 79 14.61 15.57 -16.18
N ASN A 80 15.15 16.10 -15.09
CA ASN A 80 16.47 16.75 -15.01
C ASN A 80 17.56 15.85 -14.41
N GLY A 81 17.30 14.55 -14.26
CA GLY A 81 18.21 13.61 -13.60
C GLY A 81 19.37 13.14 -14.47
N GLY A 82 19.19 13.10 -15.81
CA GLY A 82 20.22 12.66 -16.75
C GLY A 82 20.84 11.31 -16.36
N VAL A 83 22.17 11.27 -16.28
CA VAL A 83 22.95 10.07 -15.94
C VAL A 83 22.75 9.59 -14.49
N TRP A 84 22.20 10.43 -13.61
CA TRP A 84 21.93 10.10 -12.23
C TRP A 84 20.64 9.31 -12.00
N ASN A 85 19.81 9.20 -13.05
CA ASN A 85 18.62 8.37 -13.00
C ASN A 85 19.01 6.89 -12.88
N VAL A 86 18.24 6.17 -12.07
CA VAL A 86 18.37 4.73 -11.89
C VAL A 86 17.28 4.00 -12.67
N ASP A 87 17.37 2.67 -12.74
CA ASP A 87 16.34 1.83 -13.34
C ASP A 87 14.96 2.14 -12.70
N PRO A 88 13.96 2.56 -13.49
CA PRO A 88 12.62 2.86 -12.99
C PRO A 88 11.94 1.69 -12.25
N ASP A 89 12.28 0.47 -12.62
CA ASP A 89 11.69 -0.77 -12.11
C ASP A 89 12.58 -1.50 -11.10
N ARG A 90 13.63 -0.87 -10.61
CA ARG A 90 14.55 -1.50 -9.66
C ARG A 90 13.84 -1.92 -8.37
N ARG A 91 14.31 -2.98 -7.75
CA ARG A 91 13.87 -3.37 -6.41
C ARG A 91 14.32 -2.34 -5.38
N ARG A 92 13.44 -2.05 -4.42
CA ARG A 92 13.69 -1.06 -3.37
C ARG A 92 13.57 -1.70 -2.01
N LYS A 93 14.57 -1.46 -1.18
CA LYS A 93 14.57 -1.97 0.20
C LYS A 93 13.58 -1.18 1.03
N LEU A 94 12.81 -1.88 1.85
CA LEU A 94 11.90 -1.28 2.83
C LEU A 94 12.51 -1.36 4.23
N LEU A 95 12.31 -0.30 4.99
CA LEU A 95 12.81 -0.18 6.35
C LEU A 95 11.70 -0.42 7.36
N LEU A 96 11.81 -1.52 8.07
CA LEU A 96 10.97 -1.94 9.17
C LEU A 96 11.83 -2.32 10.37
N HIS A 97 11.27 -2.28 11.57
CA HIS A 97 11.95 -2.78 12.76
C HIS A 97 12.21 -4.28 12.63
N ARG A 98 13.35 -4.74 13.12
CA ARG A 98 13.76 -6.16 13.04
C ARG A 98 12.69 -7.10 13.59
N ARG A 99 12.08 -6.74 14.70
CA ARG A 99 11.01 -7.53 15.31
C ARG A 99 9.77 -7.64 14.41
N GLN A 100 9.43 -6.58 13.69
CA GLN A 100 8.33 -6.61 12.73
C GLN A 100 8.65 -7.55 11.56
N ILE A 101 9.87 -7.50 11.03
CA ILE A 101 10.31 -8.37 9.93
C ILE A 101 10.26 -9.83 10.34
N ASP A 102 10.81 -10.18 11.50
CA ASP A 102 10.84 -11.55 12.00
C ASP A 102 9.43 -12.10 12.24
N ASN A 103 8.55 -11.30 12.82
CA ASN A 103 7.14 -11.66 13.03
C ASN A 103 6.41 -11.88 11.70
N LEU A 104 6.58 -10.97 10.75
CA LEU A 104 5.96 -11.07 9.42
C LEU A 104 6.46 -12.27 8.64
N ASP A 105 7.76 -12.54 8.66
CA ASP A 105 8.36 -13.68 7.97
C ASP A 105 7.80 -15.01 8.47
N GLY A 106 7.72 -15.17 9.78
CA GLY A 106 7.12 -16.37 10.40
C GLY A 106 5.64 -16.55 10.01
N ARG A 107 4.85 -15.48 10.05
CA ARG A 107 3.43 -15.53 9.71
C ARG A 107 3.17 -15.80 8.24
N ILE A 108 3.95 -15.22 7.35
CA ILE A 108 3.85 -15.42 5.91
C ILE A 108 4.13 -16.88 5.56
N ARG A 109 5.18 -17.46 6.11
CA ARG A 109 5.54 -18.87 5.88
C ARG A 109 4.50 -19.84 6.41
N GLN A 110 3.95 -19.58 7.60
CA GLN A 110 3.00 -20.50 8.25
C GLN A 110 1.58 -20.40 7.68
N LYS A 111 1.13 -19.20 7.32
CA LYS A 111 -0.27 -18.92 6.99
C LYS A 111 -0.52 -18.58 5.52
N GLY A 112 0.50 -18.58 4.68
CA GLY A 112 0.38 -18.22 3.25
C GLY A 112 -0.12 -16.78 3.04
N LEU A 113 0.32 -15.85 3.88
CA LEU A 113 -0.03 -14.43 3.77
C LEU A 113 0.84 -13.75 2.72
N ALA A 114 0.32 -12.65 2.16
CA ALA A 114 1.04 -11.79 1.24
C ALA A 114 1.25 -10.40 1.85
N LEU A 115 2.33 -9.75 1.46
CA LEU A 115 2.59 -8.34 1.74
C LEU A 115 2.23 -7.53 0.51
N VAL A 116 1.27 -6.63 0.65
CA VAL A 116 0.72 -5.85 -0.47
C VAL A 116 0.95 -4.37 -0.21
N PRO A 117 1.60 -3.64 -1.13
CA PRO A 117 1.69 -2.19 -1.01
C PRO A 117 0.30 -1.55 -1.18
N LEU A 118 -0.07 -0.69 -0.25
CA LEU A 118 -1.38 -0.04 -0.22
C LEU A 118 -1.33 1.41 -0.68
N GLU A 119 -0.38 2.16 -0.15
CA GLU A 119 -0.25 3.59 -0.38
C GLU A 119 1.19 4.05 -0.21
N LEU A 120 1.65 4.84 -1.16
CA LEU A 120 2.92 5.57 -1.09
C LEU A 120 2.64 7.04 -0.77
N TYR A 121 3.34 7.62 0.17
CA TYR A 121 3.09 8.99 0.62
C TYR A 121 4.35 9.65 1.20
N PHE A 122 4.35 10.97 1.23
CA PHE A 122 5.27 11.75 2.06
C PHE A 122 4.67 11.95 3.46
N ASP A 123 5.48 11.73 4.48
CA ASP A 123 5.09 12.02 5.86
C ASP A 123 5.23 13.53 6.18
N GLU A 124 4.93 13.92 7.40
CA GLU A 124 5.05 15.30 7.87
C GLU A 124 6.50 15.86 7.82
N HIS A 125 7.49 15.00 7.74
CA HIS A 125 8.91 15.35 7.59
C HIS A 125 9.43 15.22 6.16
N ASN A 126 8.54 15.14 5.17
CA ASN A 126 8.88 14.93 3.75
C ASN A 126 9.68 13.66 3.45
N ARG A 127 9.54 12.64 4.27
CA ARG A 127 10.11 11.30 4.02
C ARG A 127 9.09 10.43 3.31
N VAL A 128 9.58 9.65 2.35
CA VAL A 128 8.72 8.72 1.62
C VAL A 128 8.46 7.48 2.48
N LYS A 129 7.19 7.17 2.66
CA LYS A 129 6.70 6.02 3.40
C LYS A 129 5.78 5.17 2.53
N LEU A 130 5.82 3.86 2.74
CA LEU A 130 4.94 2.90 2.10
C LEU A 130 4.08 2.20 3.17
N ALA A 131 2.78 2.32 3.03
CA ALA A 131 1.84 1.53 3.82
C ALA A 131 1.74 0.14 3.19
N ILE A 132 2.02 -0.89 3.97
CA ILE A 132 1.99 -2.29 3.56
C ILE A 132 0.84 -2.99 4.27
N GLY A 133 0.00 -3.67 3.50
CA GLY A 133 -1.04 -4.54 4.04
C GLY A 133 -0.56 -5.99 4.12
N VAL A 134 -0.97 -6.66 5.17
CA VAL A 134 -0.78 -8.11 5.35
C VAL A 134 -2.13 -8.78 5.18
N GLY A 135 -2.23 -9.75 4.31
CA GLY A 135 -3.50 -10.41 4.05
C GLY A 135 -3.40 -11.64 3.17
N ARG A 136 -4.55 -12.24 2.91
CA ARG A 136 -4.71 -13.38 2.02
C ARG A 136 -5.34 -12.96 0.71
N GLY A 137 -4.93 -13.61 -0.39
CA GLY A 137 -5.61 -13.46 -1.66
C GLY A 137 -7.06 -13.94 -1.55
N LYS A 138 -8.01 -13.12 -2.03
CA LYS A 138 -9.42 -13.48 -2.05
C LYS A 138 -9.70 -14.50 -3.16
N LYS A 139 -10.58 -15.44 -2.88
CA LYS A 139 -11.14 -16.33 -3.90
C LYS A 139 -12.03 -15.52 -4.86
N LEU A 140 -12.17 -16.00 -6.09
CA LEU A 140 -12.97 -15.31 -7.11
C LEU A 140 -14.42 -15.06 -6.66
N TYR A 141 -15.01 -15.98 -5.91
CA TYR A 141 -16.34 -15.82 -5.31
C TYR A 141 -16.41 -14.64 -4.34
N ASP A 142 -15.44 -14.54 -3.44
CA ASP A 142 -15.37 -13.45 -2.44
C ASP A 142 -15.20 -12.08 -3.10
N LYS A 143 -14.41 -12.03 -4.18
CA LYS A 143 -14.22 -10.81 -4.98
C LYS A 143 -15.53 -10.34 -5.62
N ARG A 144 -16.32 -11.23 -6.16
CA ARG A 144 -17.62 -10.92 -6.76
C ARG A 144 -18.61 -10.42 -5.72
N HIS A 145 -18.65 -11.04 -4.55
CA HIS A 145 -19.51 -10.63 -3.45
C HIS A 145 -19.17 -9.21 -2.97
N ASP A 146 -17.90 -8.93 -2.75
CA ASP A 146 -17.42 -7.60 -2.33
C ASP A 146 -17.76 -6.51 -3.36
N MET A 147 -17.65 -6.82 -4.64
CA MET A 147 -18.01 -5.89 -5.71
C MET A 147 -19.51 -5.58 -5.71
N ALA A 148 -20.34 -6.59 -5.55
CA ALA A 148 -21.81 -6.44 -5.49
C ALA A 148 -22.20 -5.60 -4.28
N GLU A 149 -21.62 -5.83 -3.13
CA GLU A 149 -21.88 -5.06 -1.91
C GLU A 149 -21.47 -3.60 -2.06
N ARG A 150 -20.29 -3.34 -2.63
CA ARG A 150 -19.82 -1.95 -2.89
C ARG A 150 -20.74 -1.21 -3.86
N GLN A 151 -21.23 -1.90 -4.90
CA GLN A 151 -22.15 -1.30 -5.85
C GLN A 151 -23.49 -0.96 -5.19
N SER A 152 -24.05 -1.89 -4.41
CA SER A 152 -25.28 -1.68 -3.65
C SER A 152 -25.17 -0.47 -2.71
N ASN A 153 -24.07 -0.34 -1.98
CA ASN A 153 -23.82 0.77 -1.08
C ASN A 153 -23.72 2.12 -1.82
N ARG A 154 -23.09 2.15 -3.00
CA ARG A 154 -23.04 3.35 -3.83
C ARG A 154 -24.44 3.79 -4.29
N ASP A 155 -25.27 2.84 -4.69
CA ASP A 155 -26.61 3.10 -5.17
C ASP A 155 -27.50 3.63 -4.05
N ILE A 156 -27.38 3.07 -2.86
CA ILE A 156 -28.08 3.58 -1.66
C ILE A 156 -27.65 5.01 -1.34
N GLN A 157 -26.37 5.32 -1.40
CA GLN A 157 -25.86 6.68 -1.13
C GLN A 157 -26.36 7.70 -2.17
N ARG A 158 -26.46 7.31 -3.44
CA ARG A 158 -27.03 8.15 -4.49
C ARG A 158 -28.50 8.45 -4.22
N ALA A 159 -29.28 7.43 -3.93
CA ALA A 159 -30.70 7.57 -3.63
C ALA A 159 -30.95 8.47 -2.41
N LEU A 160 -30.12 8.38 -1.38
CA LEU A 160 -30.20 9.24 -0.19
C LEU A 160 -29.88 10.71 -0.52
N LYS A 161 -28.89 10.96 -1.38
CA LYS A 161 -28.54 12.32 -1.82
C LYS A 161 -29.66 12.97 -2.66
N GLU A 162 -30.32 12.20 -3.50
CA GLU A 162 -31.44 12.69 -4.33
C GLU A 162 -32.64 13.05 -3.50
N ARG A 163 -32.91 12.33 -2.40
CA ARG A 163 -34.01 12.64 -1.48
C ARG A 163 -33.78 13.85 -0.59
N SER A 164 -32.52 14.23 -0.38
CA SER A 164 -32.12 15.36 0.47
C SER A 164 -31.97 16.68 -0.32
N ARG A 165 -32.29 16.69 -1.58
CA ARG A 165 -32.43 17.87 -2.44
C ARG A 165 -33.88 18.21 -2.62
#